data_dc255bffe9190d5662a20c3968216afc
#
_entry.id   dc255bffe9190d5662a20c3968216afc
#
_cell.length_a   1.000
_cell.length_b   1.000
_cell.length_c   1.000
_cell.angle_alpha   90.00
_cell.angle_beta   90.00
_cell.angle_gamma   90.00
#
_symmetry.space_group_name_H-M   'P 1'
#
loop_
_entity.id
_entity.type
_entity.pdbx_description
1 polymer ?
#
loop_
_entity_poly.entity_id
_entity_poly.type
_entity_poly.pdbx_seq_one_letter_code
_entity_poly.pdbx_strand_id
1 'polypeptide(L)'
;MTSGEGANSGADPEGFGSSAIDDAARLDAALPDIDWTVPPPGAAASVFRAPSGDLSMLTIGDPGDTRVVLVPGVTGSKEDFTLMLPGLAAAGYHVQTFDLAGQYESAAAGPHNLRPPRPHYDYDLFVRDLIAVLEAGQAPAHVLGYSFAASVAQLAYAERPELFASLTFLSAPPQPGQAFRGVSRIGRLSWLASGRVGAALMIWGIKCNFVKVSPGRLRFVNIRFASTRFESVRDIIALMKRTPDLRRELAASAIPKLVAVGEHDLWPLRLHSGFAREIGAQLAVYRAGHSPCETSPHQLNRDLLALFSRAG
;
A
#
# COMPACT_ATOMS: atom_id res chain seq x y z
N MET A 1 38.43 39.80 -41.47
CA MET A 1 37.69 40.52 -40.43
C MET A 1 36.21 40.45 -40.83
N THR A 2 35.44 39.59 -40.29
CA THR A 2 34.00 39.71 -40.06
C THR A 2 33.53 38.37 -39.40
N SER A 3 33.15 38.52 -38.19
CA SER A 3 32.64 37.47 -37.32
C SER A 3 31.22 37.09 -37.75
N GLY A 4 30.95 35.82 -37.91
CA GLY A 4 29.60 35.26 -38.09
C GLY A 4 29.11 34.63 -36.78
N GLU A 5 28.11 35.23 -36.13
CA GLU A 5 27.38 34.68 -35.04
C GLU A 5 26.36 33.65 -35.57
N GLY A 6 26.55 32.38 -35.19
CA GLY A 6 25.58 31.32 -35.42
C GLY A 6 24.61 31.24 -34.23
N ALA A 7 23.37 31.63 -34.46
CA ALA A 7 22.27 31.43 -33.52
C ALA A 7 21.94 29.94 -33.37
N ASN A 8 22.13 29.41 -32.20
CA ASN A 8 21.73 28.07 -31.83
C ASN A 8 20.28 28.14 -31.26
N SER A 9 19.31 27.79 -32.10
CA SER A 9 17.92 27.63 -31.67
C SER A 9 17.75 26.28 -30.98
N GLY A 10 17.89 26.28 -29.66
CA GLY A 10 17.47 25.14 -28.83
C GLY A 10 15.96 25.01 -28.85
N ALA A 11 15.45 23.95 -29.46
CA ALA A 11 14.06 23.54 -29.33
C ALA A 11 13.89 22.94 -27.95
N ASP A 12 13.04 23.58 -27.13
CA ASP A 12 12.56 23.00 -25.87
C ASP A 12 11.76 21.72 -26.18
N PRO A 13 11.97 20.60 -25.45
CA PRO A 13 11.12 19.43 -25.58
C PRO A 13 9.75 19.73 -24.96
N GLU A 14 8.76 19.79 -25.82
CA GLU A 14 7.38 20.13 -25.51
C GLU A 14 6.77 19.25 -24.41
N GLY A 15 6.14 19.95 -23.47
CA GLY A 15 5.42 19.47 -22.31
C GLY A 15 4.19 18.59 -22.57
N PHE A 16 4.39 17.29 -22.62
CA PHE A 16 3.30 16.31 -22.54
C PHE A 16 2.97 15.84 -21.12
N GLY A 17 3.70 16.31 -20.09
CA GLY A 17 3.54 15.87 -18.70
C GLY A 17 2.71 16.78 -17.79
N SER A 18 2.55 18.05 -18.13
CA SER A 18 2.05 19.06 -17.17
C SER A 18 0.53 19.03 -16.96
N SER A 19 -0.28 18.78 -17.98
CA SER A 19 -1.74 18.86 -17.85
C SER A 19 -2.37 17.66 -17.10
N ALA A 20 -1.88 16.45 -17.35
CA ALA A 20 -2.39 15.23 -16.69
C ALA A 20 -1.99 15.17 -15.19
N ILE A 21 -0.85 15.75 -14.84
CA ILE A 21 -0.41 15.87 -13.44
C ILE A 21 -1.35 16.80 -12.67
N ASP A 22 -1.77 17.88 -13.29
CA ASP A 22 -2.66 18.88 -12.68
C ASP A 22 -4.08 18.35 -12.49
N ASP A 23 -4.57 17.55 -13.45
CA ASP A 23 -5.91 16.96 -13.40
C ASP A 23 -6.09 15.97 -12.24
N ALA A 24 -5.17 15.06 -12.04
CA ALA A 24 -5.23 14.09 -10.94
C ALA A 24 -5.14 14.79 -9.57
N ALA A 25 -4.27 15.77 -9.41
CA ALA A 25 -4.15 16.54 -8.18
C ALA A 25 -5.41 17.38 -7.90
N ARG A 26 -6.05 17.91 -8.95
CA ARG A 26 -7.31 18.63 -8.84
C ARG A 26 -8.46 17.72 -8.40
N LEU A 27 -8.55 16.50 -8.94
CA LEU A 27 -9.52 15.51 -8.53
C LEU A 27 -9.32 15.10 -7.06
N ASP A 28 -8.07 14.89 -6.65
CA ASP A 28 -7.75 14.57 -5.25
C ASP A 28 -8.11 15.70 -4.29
N ALA A 29 -7.97 16.95 -4.70
CA ALA A 29 -8.37 18.11 -3.91
C ALA A 29 -9.91 18.25 -3.76
N ALA A 30 -10.67 17.61 -4.64
CA ALA A 30 -12.14 17.67 -4.68
C ALA A 30 -12.80 16.38 -4.15
N LEU A 31 -12.06 15.50 -3.48
CA LEU A 31 -12.61 14.25 -2.95
C LEU A 31 -13.78 14.50 -1.98
N PRO A 32 -14.93 13.84 -2.20
CA PRO A 32 -16.09 13.96 -1.31
C PRO A 32 -15.88 13.15 -0.02
N ASP A 33 -16.63 13.48 1.02
CA ASP A 33 -16.85 12.56 2.12
C ASP A 33 -17.81 11.45 1.67
N ILE A 34 -17.43 10.20 1.84
CA ILE A 34 -18.21 9.03 1.42
C ILE A 34 -18.60 8.16 2.62
N ASP A 35 -19.56 7.29 2.42
CA ASP A 35 -19.80 6.16 3.33
C ASP A 35 -18.83 5.02 3.01
N TRP A 36 -17.81 4.88 3.83
CA TRP A 36 -16.75 3.86 3.69
C TRP A 36 -17.22 2.44 3.95
N THR A 37 -18.45 2.25 4.46
CA THR A 37 -19.03 0.91 4.64
C THR A 37 -19.69 0.38 3.37
N VAL A 38 -19.87 1.25 2.36
CA VAL A 38 -20.50 0.89 1.10
C VAL A 38 -19.42 0.69 0.03
N PRO A 39 -19.32 -0.52 -0.56
CA PRO A 39 -18.41 -0.75 -1.67
C PRO A 39 -18.69 0.19 -2.85
N PRO A 40 -17.67 0.61 -3.62
CA PRO A 40 -17.88 1.46 -4.77
C PRO A 40 -18.73 0.73 -5.84
N PRO A 41 -19.48 1.47 -6.67
CA PRO A 41 -20.29 0.88 -7.74
C PRO A 41 -19.47 -0.08 -8.61
N GLY A 42 -20.03 -1.26 -8.88
CA GLY A 42 -19.38 -2.31 -9.66
C GLY A 42 -18.46 -3.23 -8.87
N ALA A 43 -18.14 -2.90 -7.61
CA ALA A 43 -17.36 -3.81 -6.76
C ALA A 43 -18.26 -4.89 -6.15
N ALA A 44 -17.75 -6.12 -6.10
CA ALA A 44 -18.38 -7.27 -5.47
C ALA A 44 -17.62 -7.68 -4.21
N ALA A 45 -18.37 -7.87 -3.12
CA ALA A 45 -17.83 -8.46 -1.90
C ALA A 45 -17.83 -9.99 -2.01
N SER A 46 -16.78 -10.61 -1.51
CA SER A 46 -16.62 -12.07 -1.49
C SER A 46 -15.78 -12.51 -0.30
N VAL A 47 -15.66 -13.82 -0.12
CA VAL A 47 -14.80 -14.42 0.89
C VAL A 47 -13.79 -15.32 0.19
N PHE A 48 -12.52 -15.11 0.45
CA PHE A 48 -11.44 -15.96 -0.02
C PHE A 48 -10.98 -16.90 1.10
N ARG A 49 -10.91 -18.19 0.80
CA ARG A 49 -10.46 -19.20 1.77
C ARG A 49 -8.95 -19.35 1.71
N ALA A 50 -8.26 -18.64 2.61
CA ALA A 50 -6.81 -18.62 2.76
C ALA A 50 -6.31 -19.67 3.79
N PRO A 51 -5.00 -19.94 3.86
CA PRO A 51 -4.42 -20.81 4.89
C PRO A 51 -4.74 -20.40 6.33
N SER A 52 -4.83 -19.10 6.60
CA SER A 52 -5.19 -18.57 7.93
C SER A 52 -6.70 -18.58 8.22
N GLY A 53 -7.55 -18.88 7.24
CA GLY A 53 -9.01 -18.85 7.33
C GLY A 53 -9.66 -17.96 6.27
N ASP A 54 -10.92 -17.61 6.50
CA ASP A 54 -11.70 -16.82 5.56
C ASP A 54 -11.28 -15.34 5.59
N LEU A 55 -10.87 -14.80 4.42
CA LEU A 55 -10.52 -13.40 4.22
C LEU A 55 -11.64 -12.69 3.48
N SER A 56 -12.14 -11.60 4.03
CA SER A 56 -13.11 -10.71 3.36
C SER A 56 -12.40 -9.94 2.24
N MET A 57 -12.99 -9.94 1.06
CA MET A 57 -12.40 -9.43 -0.19
C MET A 57 -13.39 -8.53 -0.93
N LEU A 58 -12.87 -7.50 -1.59
CA LEU A 58 -13.56 -6.74 -2.63
C LEU A 58 -12.87 -6.97 -3.97
N THR A 59 -13.69 -7.11 -5.02
CA THR A 59 -13.21 -7.30 -6.40
C THR A 59 -13.99 -6.39 -7.34
N ILE A 60 -13.31 -5.77 -8.31
CA ILE A 60 -13.92 -4.93 -9.36
C ILE A 60 -13.14 -5.13 -10.67
N GLY A 61 -13.82 -4.95 -11.82
CA GLY A 61 -13.24 -5.15 -13.15
C GLY A 61 -13.54 -6.54 -13.72
N ASP A 62 -13.14 -6.76 -14.98
CA ASP A 62 -13.36 -8.05 -15.65
C ASP A 62 -12.35 -9.09 -15.15
N PRO A 63 -12.77 -10.30 -14.75
CA PRO A 63 -11.84 -11.36 -14.35
C PRO A 63 -10.83 -11.79 -15.42
N GLY A 64 -11.10 -11.48 -16.69
CA GLY A 64 -10.17 -11.72 -17.81
C GLY A 64 -9.06 -10.68 -17.96
N ASP A 65 -9.18 -9.55 -17.28
CA ASP A 65 -8.19 -8.48 -17.34
C ASP A 65 -6.96 -8.78 -16.46
N THR A 66 -5.87 -8.05 -16.73
CA THR A 66 -4.64 -8.11 -15.89
C THR A 66 -4.95 -7.78 -14.44
N ARG A 67 -4.47 -8.62 -13.52
CA ARG A 67 -4.78 -8.48 -12.09
C ARG A 67 -3.94 -7.41 -11.40
N VAL A 68 -4.63 -6.70 -10.49
CA VAL A 68 -4.02 -5.82 -9.48
C VAL A 68 -4.49 -6.28 -8.11
N VAL A 69 -3.54 -6.55 -7.20
CA VAL A 69 -3.83 -6.96 -5.81
C VAL A 69 -3.33 -5.87 -4.86
N LEU A 70 -4.25 -5.25 -4.12
CA LEU A 70 -3.97 -4.17 -3.17
C LEU A 70 -4.09 -4.71 -1.74
N VAL A 71 -3.01 -4.64 -0.97
CA VAL A 71 -2.94 -5.24 0.37
C VAL A 71 -2.84 -4.13 1.44
N PRO A 72 -3.83 -4.00 2.34
CA PRO A 72 -3.88 -2.95 3.35
C PRO A 72 -2.83 -3.13 4.45
N GLY A 73 -2.52 -2.04 5.14
CA GLY A 73 -1.60 -2.03 6.26
C GLY A 73 -2.18 -2.57 7.57
N VAL A 74 -1.40 -2.50 8.64
CA VAL A 74 -1.87 -2.82 9.99
C VAL A 74 -3.00 -1.87 10.39
N THR A 75 -4.07 -2.42 10.98
CA THR A 75 -5.33 -1.72 11.29
C THR A 75 -6.04 -1.14 10.06
N GLY A 76 -5.57 -1.49 8.87
CA GLY A 76 -6.20 -1.21 7.59
C GLY A 76 -7.30 -2.22 7.25
N SER A 77 -7.96 -2.01 6.14
CA SER A 77 -8.89 -2.95 5.53
C SER A 77 -8.98 -2.72 4.03
N LYS A 78 -9.64 -3.61 3.32
CA LYS A 78 -9.88 -3.51 1.88
C LYS A 78 -10.47 -2.16 1.44
N GLU A 79 -11.21 -1.50 2.33
CA GLU A 79 -11.79 -0.18 2.09
C GLU A 79 -10.77 0.96 2.02
N ASP A 80 -9.53 0.76 2.48
CA ASP A 80 -8.46 1.76 2.34
C ASP A 80 -8.23 2.16 0.87
N PHE A 81 -8.64 1.30 -0.07
CA PHE A 81 -8.48 1.49 -1.51
C PHE A 81 -9.78 1.85 -2.23
N THR A 82 -10.90 2.07 -1.52
CA THR A 82 -12.22 2.35 -2.10
C THR A 82 -12.19 3.42 -3.19
N LEU A 83 -11.44 4.49 -2.99
CA LEU A 83 -11.33 5.61 -3.93
C LEU A 83 -10.45 5.29 -5.16
N MET A 84 -9.62 4.25 -5.07
CA MET A 84 -8.74 3.82 -6.16
C MET A 84 -9.40 2.82 -7.11
N LEU A 85 -10.26 1.94 -6.55
CA LEU A 85 -10.82 0.78 -7.25
C LEU A 85 -11.50 1.13 -8.58
N PRO A 86 -12.42 2.12 -8.65
CA PRO A 86 -13.11 2.43 -9.90
C PRO A 86 -12.18 2.92 -11.02
N GLY A 87 -11.15 3.71 -10.66
CA GLY A 87 -10.20 4.25 -11.64
C GLY A 87 -9.31 3.17 -12.26
N LEU A 88 -8.86 2.21 -11.47
CA LEU A 88 -8.06 1.08 -11.97
C LEU A 88 -8.92 0.13 -12.82
N ALA A 89 -10.16 -0.16 -12.41
CA ALA A 89 -11.09 -0.99 -13.19
C ALA A 89 -11.45 -0.33 -14.52
N ALA A 90 -11.70 0.99 -14.53
CA ALA A 90 -11.97 1.74 -15.76
C ALA A 90 -10.77 1.76 -16.73
N ALA A 91 -9.56 1.55 -16.22
CA ALA A 91 -8.34 1.41 -17.03
C ALA A 91 -8.10 -0.03 -17.55
N GLY A 92 -9.06 -0.96 -17.35
CA GLY A 92 -8.98 -2.34 -17.84
C GLY A 92 -8.18 -3.28 -16.95
N TYR A 93 -8.28 -3.12 -15.61
CA TYR A 93 -7.66 -4.02 -14.66
C TYR A 93 -8.71 -4.73 -13.79
N HIS A 94 -8.44 -6.01 -13.51
CA HIS A 94 -9.16 -6.79 -12.50
C HIS A 94 -8.53 -6.53 -11.12
N VAL A 95 -9.18 -5.71 -10.31
CA VAL A 95 -8.64 -5.22 -9.04
C VAL A 95 -9.22 -5.99 -7.87
N GLN A 96 -8.36 -6.47 -7.01
CA GLN A 96 -8.71 -7.19 -5.78
C GLN A 96 -8.04 -6.57 -4.57
N THR A 97 -8.77 -6.51 -3.46
CA THR A 97 -8.24 -6.13 -2.17
C THR A 97 -8.92 -6.95 -1.08
N PHE A 98 -8.22 -7.25 0.02
CA PHE A 98 -8.73 -8.10 1.09
C PHE A 98 -8.23 -7.65 2.46
N ASP A 99 -8.98 -7.98 3.50
CA ASP A 99 -8.56 -7.72 4.88
C ASP A 99 -7.52 -8.73 5.31
N LEU A 100 -6.44 -8.27 5.94
CA LEU A 100 -5.43 -9.16 6.52
C LEU A 100 -6.04 -10.02 7.66
N ALA A 101 -5.49 -11.20 7.87
CA ALA A 101 -5.89 -12.09 8.94
C ALA A 101 -5.93 -11.41 10.31
N GLY A 102 -7.04 -11.59 11.05
CA GLY A 102 -7.27 -10.96 12.34
C GLY A 102 -7.72 -9.50 12.29
N GLN A 103 -7.94 -8.94 11.10
CA GLN A 103 -8.34 -7.54 10.96
C GLN A 103 -9.73 -7.42 10.35
N TYR A 104 -10.48 -6.46 10.87
CA TYR A 104 -11.84 -6.08 10.47
C TYR A 104 -12.73 -7.31 10.19
N GLU A 105 -13.25 -7.48 8.98
CA GLU A 105 -14.13 -8.59 8.61
C GLU A 105 -13.41 -9.93 8.48
N SER A 106 -12.06 -9.95 8.43
CA SER A 106 -11.23 -11.15 8.52
C SER A 106 -10.80 -11.48 9.96
N ALA A 107 -11.49 -10.97 10.98
CA ALA A 107 -11.13 -11.17 12.39
C ALA A 107 -11.09 -12.65 12.81
N ALA A 108 -11.84 -13.53 12.15
CA ALA A 108 -11.83 -14.97 12.43
C ALA A 108 -10.63 -15.71 11.82
N ALA A 109 -9.95 -15.13 10.83
CA ALA A 109 -8.73 -15.67 10.27
C ALA A 109 -7.55 -15.44 11.23
N GLY A 110 -6.66 -16.42 11.34
CA GLY A 110 -5.53 -16.27 12.24
C GLY A 110 -4.70 -17.54 12.42
N PRO A 111 -3.66 -17.47 13.27
CA PRO A 111 -2.67 -18.53 13.43
C PRO A 111 -3.24 -19.84 13.97
N HIS A 112 -4.38 -19.80 14.67
CA HIS A 112 -5.07 -20.97 15.19
C HIS A 112 -5.69 -21.86 14.09
N ASN A 113 -5.93 -21.31 12.90
CA ASN A 113 -6.45 -22.05 11.74
C ASN A 113 -5.35 -22.73 10.92
N LEU A 114 -4.09 -22.34 11.11
CA LEU A 114 -2.96 -22.97 10.40
C LEU A 114 -2.82 -24.47 10.77
N ARG A 115 -2.11 -25.21 9.91
CA ARG A 115 -1.79 -26.62 10.13
C ARG A 115 -0.27 -26.84 10.12
N PRO A 116 0.38 -27.05 11.28
CA PRO A 116 -0.17 -27.04 12.64
C PRO A 116 -0.54 -25.61 13.11
N PRO A 117 -1.46 -25.48 14.11
CA PRO A 117 -1.79 -24.19 14.69
C PRO A 117 -0.57 -23.49 15.30
N ARG A 118 -0.56 -22.15 15.26
CA ARG A 118 0.52 -21.30 15.81
C ARG A 118 -0.02 -20.39 16.91
N PRO A 119 0.84 -19.98 17.88
CA PRO A 119 0.40 -19.11 18.97
C PRO A 119 0.29 -17.63 18.60
N HIS A 120 0.98 -17.20 17.54
CA HIS A 120 1.13 -15.80 17.16
C HIS A 120 0.96 -15.59 15.65
N TYR A 121 0.55 -14.37 15.27
CA TYR A 121 0.65 -13.91 13.89
C TYR A 121 2.12 -13.66 13.56
N ASP A 122 2.61 -14.24 12.49
CA ASP A 122 3.97 -14.08 11.99
C ASP A 122 3.98 -13.69 10.51
N TYR A 123 5.15 -13.31 9.98
CA TYR A 123 5.27 -12.98 8.55
C TYR A 123 4.86 -14.13 7.64
N ASP A 124 5.22 -15.37 7.98
CA ASP A 124 4.90 -16.55 7.17
C ASP A 124 3.39 -16.75 7.00
N LEU A 125 2.58 -16.47 8.03
CA LEU A 125 1.12 -16.51 7.92
C LEU A 125 0.62 -15.55 6.84
N PHE A 126 1.03 -14.27 6.91
CA PHE A 126 0.57 -13.24 5.97
C PHE A 126 1.13 -13.47 4.56
N VAL A 127 2.36 -13.96 4.43
CA VAL A 127 2.99 -14.32 3.15
C VAL A 127 2.25 -15.46 2.48
N ARG A 128 1.91 -16.53 3.21
CA ARG A 128 1.13 -17.65 2.68
C ARG A 128 -0.26 -17.23 2.23
N ASP A 129 -0.92 -16.37 2.99
CA ASP A 129 -2.23 -15.84 2.61
C ASP A 129 -2.15 -15.04 1.30
N LEU A 130 -1.16 -14.15 1.18
CA LEU A 130 -0.96 -13.37 -0.05
C LEU A 130 -0.60 -14.27 -1.25
N ILE A 131 0.30 -15.24 -1.07
CA ILE A 131 0.66 -16.21 -2.13
C ILE A 131 -0.59 -16.99 -2.56
N ALA A 132 -1.40 -17.48 -1.62
CA ALA A 132 -2.63 -18.19 -1.94
C ALA A 132 -3.62 -17.32 -2.74
N VAL A 133 -3.77 -16.04 -2.38
CA VAL A 133 -4.57 -15.09 -3.16
C VAL A 133 -4.01 -14.93 -4.57
N LEU A 134 -2.69 -14.80 -4.72
CA LEU A 134 -2.05 -14.63 -6.02
C LEU A 134 -2.18 -15.89 -6.89
N GLU A 135 -2.02 -17.08 -6.32
CA GLU A 135 -2.15 -18.37 -7.03
C GLU A 135 -3.58 -18.68 -7.47
N ALA A 136 -4.58 -18.15 -6.76
CA ALA A 136 -5.98 -18.42 -7.04
C ALA A 136 -6.54 -17.70 -8.28
N GLY A 137 -5.74 -16.85 -8.93
CA GLY A 137 -6.19 -16.12 -10.12
C GLY A 137 -5.09 -15.96 -11.15
N GLN A 138 -5.36 -15.16 -12.18
CA GLN A 138 -4.40 -14.90 -13.25
C GLN A 138 -3.11 -14.31 -12.70
N ALA A 139 -1.98 -14.92 -13.05
CA ALA A 139 -0.63 -14.49 -12.71
C ALA A 139 0.20 -14.26 -13.98
N PRO A 140 1.21 -13.38 -13.97
CA PRO A 140 1.60 -12.54 -12.84
C PRO A 140 0.63 -11.38 -12.57
N ALA A 141 0.57 -10.88 -11.33
CA ALA A 141 -0.26 -9.75 -10.92
C ALA A 141 0.58 -8.53 -10.52
N HIS A 142 0.03 -7.33 -10.67
CA HIS A 142 0.58 -6.13 -10.05
C HIS A 142 0.22 -6.11 -8.57
N VAL A 143 1.20 -6.00 -7.68
CA VAL A 143 0.97 -6.04 -6.24
C VAL A 143 1.35 -4.72 -5.58
N LEU A 144 0.43 -4.15 -4.79
CA LEU A 144 0.68 -3.01 -3.93
C LEU A 144 0.56 -3.45 -2.47
N GLY A 145 1.64 -3.30 -1.72
CA GLY A 145 1.64 -3.46 -0.26
C GLY A 145 1.67 -2.10 0.43
N TYR A 146 0.66 -1.84 1.28
CA TYR A 146 0.58 -0.62 2.06
C TYR A 146 1.18 -0.82 3.45
N SER A 147 2.10 0.05 3.85
CA SER A 147 2.71 0.08 5.19
C SER A 147 3.28 -1.31 5.59
N PHE A 148 2.77 -1.97 6.62
CA PHE A 148 3.18 -3.33 7.01
C PHE A 148 3.11 -4.33 5.86
N ALA A 149 2.04 -4.26 5.06
CA ALA A 149 1.86 -5.20 3.94
C ALA A 149 2.94 -5.06 2.85
N ALA A 150 3.65 -3.95 2.77
CA ALA A 150 4.82 -3.83 1.91
C ALA A 150 5.94 -4.80 2.31
N SER A 151 6.10 -5.06 3.63
CA SER A 151 7.04 -6.08 4.11
C SER A 151 6.56 -7.50 3.79
N VAL A 152 5.25 -7.73 3.83
CA VAL A 152 4.65 -9.01 3.43
C VAL A 152 4.84 -9.25 1.93
N ALA A 153 4.54 -8.22 1.10
CA ALA A 153 4.64 -8.32 -0.35
C ALA A 153 6.08 -8.56 -0.83
N GLN A 154 7.09 -7.92 -0.23
CA GLN A 154 8.49 -8.20 -0.60
C GLN A 154 8.94 -9.62 -0.19
N LEU A 155 8.46 -10.16 0.94
CA LEU A 155 8.74 -11.53 1.35
C LEU A 155 8.06 -12.54 0.40
N ALA A 156 6.79 -12.30 0.05
CA ALA A 156 6.07 -13.12 -0.91
C ALA A 156 6.74 -13.09 -2.31
N TYR A 157 7.22 -11.91 -2.73
CA TYR A 157 8.01 -11.78 -3.95
C TYR A 157 9.32 -12.58 -3.91
N ALA A 158 10.05 -12.54 -2.80
CA ALA A 158 11.29 -13.30 -2.66
C ALA A 158 11.05 -14.82 -2.67
N GLU A 159 9.88 -15.29 -2.23
CA GLU A 159 9.49 -16.69 -2.23
C GLU A 159 8.93 -17.14 -3.60
N ARG A 160 8.10 -16.34 -4.25
CA ARG A 160 7.36 -16.66 -5.49
C ARG A 160 7.39 -15.48 -6.48
N PRO A 161 8.58 -15.14 -7.03
CA PRO A 161 8.74 -13.97 -7.90
C PRO A 161 7.89 -14.03 -9.18
N GLU A 162 7.59 -15.22 -9.67
CA GLU A 162 6.82 -15.45 -10.90
C GLU A 162 5.33 -15.02 -10.77
N LEU A 163 4.85 -14.80 -9.56
CA LEU A 163 3.48 -14.32 -9.32
C LEU A 163 3.34 -12.79 -9.46
N PHE A 164 4.45 -12.06 -9.63
CA PHE A 164 4.48 -10.61 -9.59
C PHE A 164 4.86 -10.00 -10.95
N ALA A 165 3.98 -9.19 -11.51
CA ALA A 165 4.27 -8.35 -12.67
C ALA A 165 4.98 -7.04 -12.28
N SER A 166 4.59 -6.45 -11.16
CA SER A 166 5.25 -5.28 -10.55
C SER A 166 5.02 -5.25 -9.04
N LEU A 167 5.83 -4.46 -8.33
CA LEU A 167 5.73 -4.31 -6.88
C LEU A 167 5.71 -2.84 -6.47
N THR A 168 4.65 -2.43 -5.77
CA THR A 168 4.51 -1.08 -5.22
C THR A 168 4.57 -1.10 -3.69
N PHE A 169 5.43 -0.24 -3.15
CA PHE A 169 5.63 0.01 -1.73
C PHE A 169 4.94 1.32 -1.36
N LEU A 170 3.68 1.24 -0.90
CA LEU A 170 2.93 2.42 -0.47
C LEU A 170 3.23 2.72 1.00
N SER A 171 3.82 3.88 1.29
CA SER A 171 4.18 4.30 2.66
C SER A 171 4.82 3.19 3.49
N ALA A 172 5.73 2.44 2.85
CA ALA A 172 6.38 1.27 3.44
C ALA A 172 7.44 1.68 4.48
N PRO A 173 7.73 0.86 5.50
CA PRO A 173 8.91 1.04 6.34
C PRO A 173 10.18 1.09 5.48
N PRO A 174 10.92 2.23 5.45
CA PRO A 174 12.02 2.41 4.49
C PRO A 174 13.34 1.80 4.96
N GLN A 175 13.39 1.27 6.19
CA GLN A 175 14.59 0.69 6.77
C GLN A 175 14.30 -0.69 7.37
N PRO A 176 15.24 -1.66 7.23
CA PRO A 176 15.13 -2.96 7.84
C PRO A 176 15.28 -2.89 9.36
N GLY A 177 14.88 -3.95 10.05
CA GLY A 177 14.95 -4.06 11.50
C GLY A 177 13.85 -3.26 12.20
N GLN A 178 14.22 -2.29 13.05
CA GLN A 178 13.25 -1.53 13.84
C GLN A 178 12.59 -0.42 13.00
N ALA A 179 11.41 -0.71 12.41
CA ALA A 179 10.69 0.23 11.55
C ALA A 179 10.37 1.57 12.22
N PHE A 180 10.15 1.59 13.53
CA PHE A 180 9.84 2.84 14.27
C PHE A 180 11.04 3.75 14.52
N ARG A 181 12.26 3.35 14.12
CA ARG A 181 13.40 4.25 14.14
C ARG A 181 13.20 5.36 13.11
N GLY A 182 13.41 6.59 13.54
CA GLY A 182 13.29 7.77 12.65
C GLY A 182 11.89 8.28 12.43
N VAL A 183 10.87 7.70 13.07
CA VAL A 183 9.50 8.26 13.05
C VAL A 183 9.54 9.61 13.78
N SER A 184 9.32 10.68 13.00
CA SER A 184 9.55 12.07 13.45
C SER A 184 8.50 12.59 14.43
N ARG A 185 7.31 11.98 14.46
CA ARG A 185 6.13 12.46 15.22
C ARG A 185 5.81 11.65 16.49
N ILE A 186 6.37 10.46 16.61
CA ILE A 186 6.23 9.64 17.82
C ILE A 186 7.56 9.74 18.55
N GLY A 187 7.66 10.55 19.58
CA GLY A 187 8.91 10.86 20.28
C GLY A 187 9.76 9.64 20.64
N ARG A 188 10.99 9.87 21.11
CA ARG A 188 12.04 8.85 21.39
C ARG A 188 11.62 7.67 22.30
N LEU A 189 10.42 7.71 22.89
CA LEU A 189 9.85 6.70 23.81
C LEU A 189 8.92 5.68 23.12
N SER A 190 8.64 5.81 21.83
CA SER A 190 7.71 4.91 21.11
C SER A 190 8.17 3.44 21.04
N TRP A 191 9.45 3.18 21.21
CA TRP A 191 10.01 1.82 21.25
C TRP A 191 9.63 1.03 22.52
N LEU A 192 9.20 1.73 23.58
CA LEU A 192 8.75 1.14 24.86
C LEU A 192 7.22 0.92 24.90
N ALA A 193 6.48 1.41 23.89
CA ALA A 193 5.04 1.38 23.90
C ALA A 193 4.49 -0.06 23.86
N SER A 194 3.61 -0.39 24.81
CA SER A 194 2.79 -1.62 24.76
C SER A 194 1.86 -1.58 23.54
N GLY A 195 1.35 -2.75 23.10
CA GLY A 195 0.46 -2.83 21.93
C GLY A 195 -0.77 -1.90 22.01
N ARG A 196 -1.32 -1.65 23.22
CA ARG A 196 -2.42 -0.68 23.43
C ARG A 196 -1.99 0.76 23.16
N VAL A 197 -0.80 1.14 23.58
CA VAL A 197 -0.23 2.48 23.33
C VAL A 197 0.11 2.62 21.85
N GLY A 198 0.59 1.55 21.18
CA GLY A 198 0.83 1.54 19.76
C GLY A 198 -0.45 1.77 18.96
N ALA A 199 -1.54 1.07 19.28
CA ALA A 199 -2.86 1.28 18.66
C ALA A 199 -3.39 2.70 18.91
N ALA A 200 -3.28 3.22 20.14
CA ALA A 200 -3.66 4.59 20.48
C ALA A 200 -2.86 5.64 19.71
N LEU A 201 -1.56 5.41 19.51
CA LEU A 201 -0.69 6.27 18.71
C LEU A 201 -1.04 6.23 17.22
N MET A 202 -1.46 5.08 16.70
CA MET A 202 -1.96 4.96 15.33
C MET A 202 -3.26 5.73 15.14
N ILE A 203 -4.23 5.60 16.06
CA ILE A 203 -5.47 6.37 16.05
C ILE A 203 -5.16 7.87 16.17
N TRP A 204 -4.23 8.24 17.06
CA TRP A 204 -3.80 9.63 17.19
C TRP A 204 -3.14 10.14 15.89
N GLY A 205 -2.28 9.33 15.26
CA GLY A 205 -1.67 9.64 13.96
C GLY A 205 -2.70 9.87 12.86
N ILE A 206 -3.77 9.06 12.80
CA ILE A 206 -4.89 9.23 11.88
C ILE A 206 -5.63 10.55 12.17
N LYS A 207 -5.90 10.85 13.44
CA LYS A 207 -6.60 12.09 13.87
C LYS A 207 -5.75 13.35 13.67
N CYS A 208 -4.44 13.25 13.77
CA CYS A 208 -3.49 14.35 13.60
C CYS A 208 -2.83 14.37 12.21
N ASN A 209 -3.41 13.67 11.22
CA ASN A 209 -2.90 13.65 9.87
C ASN A 209 -2.88 15.07 9.27
N PHE A 210 -1.92 15.32 8.36
CA PHE A 210 -1.76 16.61 7.66
C PHE A 210 -3.04 17.03 6.92
N VAL A 211 -3.73 16.07 6.32
CA VAL A 211 -5.06 16.26 5.74
C VAL A 211 -6.11 15.87 6.77
N LYS A 212 -7.06 16.76 7.05
CA LYS A 212 -8.18 16.44 7.95
C LYS A 212 -8.96 15.26 7.39
N VAL A 213 -9.03 14.20 8.19
CA VAL A 213 -9.81 13.01 7.86
C VAL A 213 -11.31 13.37 7.87
N SER A 214 -12.03 12.96 6.82
CA SER A 214 -13.47 13.22 6.71
C SER A 214 -14.26 12.57 7.85
N PRO A 215 -15.43 13.11 8.23
CA PRO A 215 -16.28 12.51 9.26
C PRO A 215 -16.68 11.07 8.95
N GLY A 216 -16.97 10.76 7.67
CA GLY A 216 -17.29 9.40 7.22
C GLY A 216 -16.14 8.43 7.47
N ARG A 217 -14.93 8.86 7.13
CA ARG A 217 -13.72 8.04 7.38
C ARG A 217 -13.47 7.83 8.87
N LEU A 218 -13.64 8.84 9.70
CA LEU A 218 -13.47 8.69 11.16
C LEU A 218 -14.48 7.70 11.76
N ARG A 219 -15.75 7.74 11.31
CA ARG A 219 -16.77 6.78 11.73
C ARG A 219 -16.36 5.37 11.34
N PHE A 220 -15.95 5.16 10.09
CA PHE A 220 -15.52 3.86 9.58
C PHE A 220 -14.30 3.33 10.33
N VAL A 221 -13.27 4.14 10.56
CA VAL A 221 -12.08 3.74 11.32
C VAL A 221 -12.45 3.23 12.72
N ASN A 222 -13.40 3.86 13.41
CA ASN A 222 -13.85 3.40 14.72
C ASN A 222 -14.56 2.02 14.64
N ILE A 223 -15.41 1.81 13.63
CA ILE A 223 -16.08 0.51 13.38
C ILE A 223 -15.03 -0.57 13.13
N ARG A 224 -14.11 -0.33 12.24
CA ARG A 224 -13.03 -1.24 11.87
C ARG A 224 -12.16 -1.63 13.06
N PHE A 225 -11.77 -0.66 13.89
CA PHE A 225 -10.99 -0.92 15.10
C PHE A 225 -11.72 -1.79 16.12
N ALA A 226 -13.05 -1.59 16.28
CA ALA A 226 -13.85 -2.38 17.18
C ALA A 226 -13.91 -3.87 16.78
N SER A 227 -13.80 -4.17 15.49
CA SER A 227 -13.85 -5.54 14.93
C SER A 227 -12.47 -6.17 14.77
N THR A 228 -11.39 -5.40 14.81
CA THR A 228 -10.02 -5.90 14.62
C THR A 228 -9.49 -6.57 15.88
N ARG A 229 -8.89 -7.75 15.75
CA ARG A 229 -8.30 -8.48 16.88
C ARG A 229 -7.07 -7.77 17.43
N PHE A 230 -7.06 -7.53 18.72
CA PHE A 230 -5.94 -6.92 19.41
C PHE A 230 -4.64 -7.72 19.26
N GLU A 231 -4.72 -9.06 19.30
CA GLU A 231 -3.58 -9.96 19.15
C GLU A 231 -2.90 -9.78 17.78
N SER A 232 -3.70 -9.65 16.70
CA SER A 232 -3.17 -9.38 15.36
C SER A 232 -2.39 -8.07 15.32
N VAL A 233 -2.96 -6.98 15.82
CA VAL A 233 -2.31 -5.67 15.87
C VAL A 233 -1.03 -5.71 16.71
N ARG A 234 -1.08 -6.33 17.90
CA ARG A 234 0.07 -6.48 18.80
C ARG A 234 1.22 -7.22 18.12
N ASP A 235 0.92 -8.34 17.49
CA ASP A 235 1.92 -9.20 16.87
C ASP A 235 2.50 -8.54 15.61
N ILE A 236 1.68 -7.87 14.78
CA ILE A 236 2.16 -7.09 13.63
C ILE A 236 3.09 -5.96 14.06
N ILE A 237 2.76 -5.22 15.14
CA ILE A 237 3.67 -4.19 15.68
C ILE A 237 4.99 -4.82 16.14
N ALA A 238 4.96 -6.03 16.71
CA ALA A 238 6.17 -6.75 17.06
C ALA A 238 6.99 -7.17 15.81
N LEU A 239 6.32 -7.57 14.71
CA LEU A 239 6.96 -7.89 13.43
C LEU A 239 7.60 -6.64 12.81
N MET A 240 6.94 -5.49 12.85
CA MET A 240 7.51 -4.22 12.36
C MET A 240 8.78 -3.78 13.11
N LYS A 241 9.04 -4.30 14.30
CA LYS A 241 10.33 -4.11 15.00
C LYS A 241 11.45 -5.00 14.45
N ARG A 242 11.12 -5.92 13.52
CA ARG A 242 12.02 -6.87 12.89
C ARG A 242 11.77 -6.95 11.38
N THR A 243 11.57 -5.79 10.74
CA THR A 243 11.35 -5.68 9.29
C THR A 243 12.48 -6.38 8.54
N PRO A 244 12.18 -7.27 7.58
CA PRO A 244 13.18 -7.99 6.81
C PRO A 244 14.03 -7.04 5.95
N ASP A 245 15.26 -7.43 5.67
CA ASP A 245 16.12 -6.74 4.71
C ASP A 245 16.21 -7.53 3.41
N LEU A 246 15.48 -7.12 2.40
CA LEU A 246 15.45 -7.71 1.07
C LEU A 246 15.91 -6.71 -0.01
N ARG A 247 16.64 -5.65 0.39
CA ARG A 247 17.08 -4.60 -0.55
C ARG A 247 17.98 -5.15 -1.65
N ARG A 248 18.83 -6.12 -1.33
CA ARG A 248 19.74 -6.76 -2.29
C ARG A 248 18.95 -7.57 -3.33
N GLU A 249 18.00 -8.37 -2.88
CA GLU A 249 17.14 -9.20 -3.71
C GLU A 249 16.26 -8.33 -4.61
N LEU A 250 15.67 -7.28 -4.04
CA LEU A 250 14.86 -6.31 -4.78
C LEU A 250 15.70 -5.53 -5.81
N ALA A 251 16.94 -5.15 -5.48
CA ALA A 251 17.85 -4.47 -6.41
C ALA A 251 18.25 -5.36 -7.60
N ALA A 252 18.41 -6.66 -7.36
CA ALA A 252 18.71 -7.63 -8.40
C ALA A 252 17.51 -7.99 -9.28
N SER A 253 16.32 -7.64 -8.87
CA SER A 253 15.06 -7.94 -9.54
C SER A 253 14.80 -6.99 -10.73
N ALA A 254 14.40 -7.56 -11.87
CA ALA A 254 14.05 -6.82 -13.08
C ALA A 254 12.62 -6.28 -13.11
N ILE A 255 11.71 -6.73 -12.21
CA ILE A 255 10.32 -6.24 -12.25
C ILE A 255 10.24 -4.73 -11.97
N PRO A 256 9.29 -4.02 -12.58
CA PRO A 256 9.04 -2.62 -12.27
C PRO A 256 8.68 -2.44 -10.79
N LYS A 257 9.29 -1.44 -10.14
CA LYS A 257 9.07 -1.13 -8.72
C LYS A 257 8.76 0.34 -8.52
N LEU A 258 7.82 0.63 -7.61
CA LEU A 258 7.44 1.98 -7.20
C LEU A 258 7.47 2.10 -5.67
N VAL A 259 8.12 3.14 -5.17
CA VAL A 259 7.96 3.63 -3.79
C VAL A 259 7.04 4.84 -3.86
N ALA A 260 5.83 4.72 -3.32
CA ALA A 260 4.80 5.75 -3.31
C ALA A 260 4.61 6.25 -1.87
N VAL A 261 4.74 7.56 -1.63
CA VAL A 261 4.78 8.09 -0.27
C VAL A 261 4.21 9.51 -0.18
N GLY A 262 3.57 9.83 0.93
CA GLY A 262 3.22 11.21 1.26
C GLY A 262 4.43 12.01 1.76
N GLU A 263 4.53 13.29 1.39
CA GLU A 263 5.61 14.19 1.85
C GLU A 263 5.63 14.37 3.38
N HIS A 264 4.47 14.13 4.01
CA HIS A 264 4.27 14.20 5.47
C HIS A 264 4.05 12.82 6.11
N ASP A 265 4.65 11.78 5.52
CA ASP A 265 4.59 10.41 6.06
C ASP A 265 5.20 10.32 7.47
N LEU A 266 4.99 9.18 8.11
CA LEU A 266 5.57 8.84 9.43
C LEU A 266 7.10 8.90 9.39
N TRP A 267 7.71 8.41 8.31
CA TRP A 267 9.16 8.44 8.09
C TRP A 267 9.57 9.63 7.22
N PRO A 268 10.72 10.23 7.49
CA PRO A 268 11.24 11.30 6.66
C PRO A 268 11.42 10.89 5.20
N LEU A 269 11.03 11.76 4.27
CA LEU A 269 11.12 11.52 2.82
C LEU A 269 12.51 11.05 2.36
N ARG A 270 13.60 11.56 2.99
CA ARG A 270 14.97 11.15 2.66
C ARG A 270 15.21 9.63 2.83
N LEU A 271 14.50 8.97 3.79
CA LEU A 271 14.62 7.53 3.99
C LEU A 271 13.93 6.76 2.89
N HIS A 272 12.75 7.20 2.45
CA HIS A 272 12.04 6.62 1.30
C HIS A 272 12.82 6.81 0.01
N SER A 273 13.41 8.00 -0.21
CA SER A 273 14.27 8.28 -1.37
C SER A 273 15.53 7.38 -1.36
N GLY A 274 16.10 7.14 -0.17
CA GLY A 274 17.21 6.19 0.00
C GLY A 274 16.80 4.78 -0.37
N PHE A 275 15.69 4.30 0.20
CA PHE A 275 15.14 2.96 -0.09
C PHE A 275 14.82 2.78 -1.57
N ALA A 276 14.11 3.72 -2.21
CA ALA A 276 13.80 3.65 -3.63
C ALA A 276 15.05 3.49 -4.49
N ARG A 277 16.09 4.29 -4.21
CA ARG A 277 17.37 4.24 -4.93
C ARG A 277 18.09 2.90 -4.71
N GLU A 278 18.11 2.40 -3.48
CA GLU A 278 18.77 1.14 -3.12
C GLU A 278 18.15 -0.06 -3.83
N ILE A 279 16.83 -0.07 -4.04
CA ILE A 279 16.12 -1.18 -4.69
C ILE A 279 15.87 -0.96 -6.19
N GLY A 280 16.34 0.15 -6.77
CA GLY A 280 16.10 0.49 -8.17
C GLY A 280 14.63 0.77 -8.49
N ALA A 281 13.88 1.33 -7.54
CA ALA A 281 12.47 1.69 -7.71
C ALA A 281 12.32 3.16 -8.13
N GLN A 282 11.21 3.46 -8.82
CA GLN A 282 10.75 4.83 -8.98
C GLN A 282 10.26 5.38 -7.65
N LEU A 283 10.31 6.70 -7.48
CA LEU A 283 9.78 7.39 -6.31
C LEU A 283 8.66 8.33 -6.75
N ALA A 284 7.46 8.13 -6.19
CA ALA A 284 6.35 9.07 -6.29
C ALA A 284 6.08 9.70 -4.92
N VAL A 285 5.95 11.01 -4.88
CA VAL A 285 5.72 11.78 -3.66
C VAL A 285 4.44 12.60 -3.82
N TYR A 286 3.53 12.46 -2.86
CA TYR A 286 2.24 13.12 -2.86
C TYR A 286 2.15 14.13 -1.73
N ARG A 287 1.37 15.18 -1.93
CA ARG A 287 1.04 16.13 -0.86
C ARG A 287 0.04 15.51 0.13
N ALA A 288 0.49 14.48 0.83
CA ALA A 288 -0.29 13.61 1.68
C ALA A 288 0.45 13.25 2.96
N GLY A 289 -0.27 12.63 3.91
CA GLY A 289 0.32 11.95 5.07
C GLY A 289 0.66 10.48 4.76
N HIS A 290 0.39 9.59 5.74
CA HIS A 290 0.70 8.16 5.62
C HIS A 290 -0.22 7.39 4.66
N SER A 291 -1.39 7.93 4.27
CA SER A 291 -2.42 7.24 3.47
C SER A 291 -2.67 7.92 2.12
N PRO A 292 -1.72 7.91 1.16
CA PRO A 292 -1.98 8.46 -0.18
C PRO A 292 -3.13 7.77 -0.91
N CYS A 293 -3.41 6.48 -0.65
CA CYS A 293 -4.55 5.76 -1.19
C CYS A 293 -5.91 6.40 -0.85
N GLU A 294 -5.98 7.16 0.24
CA GLU A 294 -7.19 7.85 0.68
C GLU A 294 -7.22 9.34 0.32
N THR A 295 -6.04 9.98 0.25
CA THR A 295 -5.94 11.44 0.12
C THR A 295 -5.37 11.90 -1.22
N SER A 296 -4.81 10.98 -2.01
CA SER A 296 -4.24 11.22 -3.34
C SER A 296 -4.50 10.03 -4.27
N PRO A 297 -5.72 9.43 -4.28
CA PRO A 297 -6.00 8.20 -5.01
C PRO A 297 -5.86 8.35 -6.52
N HIS A 298 -6.20 9.51 -7.09
CA HIS A 298 -6.11 9.75 -8.52
C HIS A 298 -4.65 9.88 -8.99
N GLN A 299 -3.82 10.59 -8.23
CA GLN A 299 -2.39 10.70 -8.50
C GLN A 299 -1.71 9.34 -8.36
N LEU A 300 -2.05 8.58 -7.30
CA LEU A 300 -1.52 7.24 -7.08
C LEU A 300 -1.94 6.28 -8.20
N ASN A 301 -3.20 6.30 -8.63
CA ASN A 301 -3.68 5.50 -9.77
C ASN A 301 -2.90 5.84 -11.06
N ARG A 302 -2.71 7.13 -11.36
CA ARG A 302 -1.92 7.56 -12.52
C ARG A 302 -0.51 6.94 -12.51
N ASP A 303 0.17 7.01 -11.35
CA ASP A 303 1.55 6.52 -11.24
C ASP A 303 1.62 4.99 -11.26
N LEU A 304 0.60 4.30 -10.72
CA LEU A 304 0.45 2.86 -10.85
C LEU A 304 0.25 2.44 -12.31
N LEU A 305 -0.64 3.11 -13.05
CA LEU A 305 -0.88 2.81 -14.47
C LEU A 305 0.39 3.02 -15.31
N ALA A 306 1.17 4.07 -15.01
CA ALA A 306 2.47 4.30 -15.63
C ALA A 306 3.51 3.22 -15.25
N LEU A 307 3.44 2.63 -14.06
CA LEU A 307 4.27 1.49 -13.66
C LEU A 307 3.85 0.23 -14.40
N PHE A 308 2.54 -0.05 -14.46
CA PHE A 308 1.98 -1.27 -15.05
C PHE A 308 2.30 -1.37 -16.54
N SER A 309 2.26 -0.26 -17.28
CA SER A 309 2.61 -0.22 -18.70
C SER A 309 4.07 -0.61 -19.03
N ARG A 310 4.93 -0.72 -18.00
CA ARG A 310 6.34 -1.16 -18.16
C ARG A 310 6.55 -2.63 -17.86
N ALA A 311 5.54 -3.30 -17.35
CA ALA A 311 5.59 -4.73 -16.98
C ALA A 311 5.14 -5.66 -18.12
N GLY A 312 4.66 -5.08 -19.25
CA GLY A 312 4.19 -5.78 -20.44
C GLY A 312 5.22 -5.86 -21.53
#